data_2402a39bf8ebbf47bb1fc9080d85a1c4
#
_entry.id   2402a39bf8ebbf47bb1fc9080d85a1c4
#
_cell.length_a   1.000
_cell.length_b   1.000
_cell.length_c   1.000
_cell.angle_alpha   90.00
_cell.angle_beta   90.00
_cell.angle_gamma   90.00
#
_symmetry.space_group_name_H-M   'P 1'
#
loop_
_entity.id
_entity.type
_entity.pdbx_description
1 polymer ?
#
loop_
_entity_poly.entity_id
_entity_poly.type
_entity_poly.pdbx_seq_one_letter_code
_entity_poly.pdbx_strand_id
1 'polypeptide(L)'
;MEITKMTLTDLEQMKNTLYSDFDNFWSYNVLKQELENENTTYIIAKEKEEVVGFAGISVCIDEATLNNIVVKKTCRGRGIGGELLESLIDICSDLNLKTFTLEVNTTNEPAIRLYKKFGFKNLGVRKKYYNNTQDAYIMTKYDI
;
A
#
# COMPACT_ATOMS: atom_id res chain seq x y z
N MET A 1 -5.09 14.70 10.31
CA MET A 1 -4.34 14.01 9.25
C MET A 1 -5.11 14.12 7.94
N GLU A 2 -4.41 14.41 6.88
CA GLU A 2 -5.01 14.57 5.56
C GLU A 2 -4.49 13.51 4.61
N ILE A 3 -5.39 12.86 3.85
CA ILE A 3 -5.02 11.88 2.83
C ILE A 3 -5.39 12.45 1.47
N THR A 4 -4.41 12.56 0.60
CA THR A 4 -4.57 13.13 -0.74
C THR A 4 -3.82 12.29 -1.76
N LYS A 5 -4.06 12.56 -3.05
CA LYS A 5 -3.30 11.94 -4.12
C LYS A 5 -1.84 12.36 -4.04
N MET A 6 -0.93 11.40 -4.19
CA MET A 6 0.51 11.69 -4.20
C MET A 6 0.90 12.42 -5.47
N THR A 7 1.70 13.48 -5.31
CA THR A 7 2.29 14.22 -6.43
C THR A 7 3.78 13.94 -6.52
N LEU A 8 4.39 14.27 -7.65
CA LEU A 8 5.84 14.18 -7.81
C LEU A 8 6.57 15.04 -6.78
N THR A 9 6.02 16.22 -6.46
CA THR A 9 6.59 17.09 -5.44
C THR A 9 6.63 16.40 -4.07
N ASP A 10 5.56 15.69 -3.72
CA ASP A 10 5.53 14.92 -2.47
C ASP A 10 6.61 13.87 -2.45
N LEU A 11 6.79 13.14 -3.55
CA LEU A 11 7.82 12.11 -3.65
C LEU A 11 9.22 12.72 -3.56
N GLU A 12 9.45 13.87 -4.18
CA GLU A 12 10.74 14.54 -4.12
C GLU A 12 11.10 14.95 -2.69
N GLN A 13 10.12 15.39 -1.90
CA GLN A 13 10.34 15.73 -0.50
C GLN A 13 10.74 14.53 0.34
N MET A 14 10.34 13.32 -0.05
CA MET A 14 10.69 12.09 0.64
C MET A 14 11.97 11.43 0.12
N LYS A 15 12.54 11.93 -0.97
CA LYS A 15 13.60 11.25 -1.71
C LYS A 15 14.74 10.77 -0.82
N ASN A 16 15.20 11.60 0.10
CA ASN A 16 16.38 11.31 0.93
C ASN A 16 16.05 10.50 2.19
N THR A 17 14.76 10.32 2.50
CA THR A 17 14.31 9.66 3.73
C THR A 17 13.53 8.37 3.47
N LEU A 18 13.32 8.00 2.20
CA LEU A 18 12.56 6.80 1.87
C LEU A 18 13.08 5.56 2.56
N TYR A 19 14.37 5.33 2.50
CA TYR A 19 14.99 4.16 3.09
C TYR A 19 14.99 4.22 4.63
N SER A 20 15.41 5.36 5.19
CA SER A 20 15.59 5.47 6.63
C SER A 20 14.27 5.58 7.40
N ASP A 21 13.30 6.32 6.87
CA ASP A 21 12.06 6.62 7.58
C ASP A 21 10.92 5.65 7.28
N PHE A 22 10.91 5.04 6.11
CA PHE A 22 9.77 4.26 5.63
C PHE A 22 10.04 2.77 5.42
N ASP A 23 11.28 2.30 5.52
CA ASP A 23 11.65 0.90 5.22
C ASP A 23 11.19 0.46 3.83
N ASN A 24 11.13 1.39 2.90
CA ASN A 24 10.61 1.10 1.58
C ASN A 24 11.70 0.48 0.71
N PHE A 25 11.43 -0.70 0.18
CA PHE A 25 12.37 -1.38 -0.73
C PHE A 25 12.42 -0.74 -2.11
N TRP A 26 11.43 0.08 -2.44
CA TRP A 26 11.35 0.73 -3.74
C TRP A 26 12.15 2.01 -3.71
N SER A 27 13.02 2.17 -4.70
CA SER A 27 13.80 3.39 -4.84
C SER A 27 12.91 4.55 -5.31
N TYR A 28 13.43 5.76 -5.16
CA TYR A 28 12.80 6.95 -5.70
C TYR A 28 12.45 6.79 -7.19
N ASN A 29 13.37 6.23 -7.98
CA ASN A 29 13.15 6.07 -9.42
C ASN A 29 11.99 5.11 -9.72
N VAL A 30 11.86 4.02 -8.96
CA VAL A 30 10.76 3.07 -9.13
C VAL A 30 9.44 3.73 -8.77
N LEU A 31 9.37 4.45 -7.66
CA LEU A 31 8.15 5.17 -7.27
C LEU A 31 7.78 6.26 -8.27
N LYS A 32 8.78 6.95 -8.82
CA LYS A 32 8.55 7.95 -9.86
C LYS A 32 7.93 7.33 -11.11
N GLN A 33 8.43 6.18 -11.54
CA GLN A 33 7.85 5.45 -12.67
C GLN A 33 6.41 5.03 -12.37
N GLU A 34 6.13 4.60 -11.13
CA GLU A 34 4.78 4.23 -10.72
C GLU A 34 3.83 5.42 -10.78
N LEU A 35 4.26 6.59 -10.35
CA LEU A 35 3.44 7.81 -10.43
C LEU A 35 3.14 8.22 -11.87
N GLU A 36 4.02 7.90 -12.80
CA GLU A 36 3.85 8.21 -14.22
C GLU A 36 2.99 7.18 -14.95
N ASN A 37 2.76 6.01 -14.34
CA ASN A 37 1.94 4.95 -14.93
C ASN A 37 0.46 5.25 -14.71
N GLU A 38 -0.29 5.36 -15.81
CA GLU A 38 -1.73 5.68 -15.74
C GLU A 38 -2.59 4.59 -15.11
N ASN A 39 -2.05 3.36 -14.97
CA ASN A 39 -2.77 2.26 -14.33
C ASN A 39 -2.54 2.18 -12.83
N THR A 40 -1.75 3.08 -12.27
CA THR A 40 -1.49 3.14 -10.83
C THR A 40 -2.14 4.37 -10.20
N THR A 41 -2.46 4.24 -8.93
CA THR A 41 -2.95 5.35 -8.11
C THR A 41 -2.23 5.31 -6.78
N TYR A 42 -1.57 6.40 -6.43
CA TYR A 42 -0.87 6.54 -5.14
C TYR A 42 -1.48 7.66 -4.32
N ILE A 43 -1.59 7.41 -3.02
CA ILE A 43 -2.09 8.38 -2.04
C ILE A 43 -1.06 8.56 -0.93
N ILE A 44 -1.09 9.71 -0.30
CA ILE A 44 -0.23 10.03 0.85
C ILE A 44 -1.06 10.50 2.02
N ALA A 45 -0.55 10.24 3.22
CA ALA A 45 -1.06 10.79 4.46
C ALA A 45 -0.09 11.84 4.97
N LYS A 46 -0.60 13.01 5.31
CA LYS A 46 0.20 14.12 5.85
C LYS A 46 -0.33 14.57 7.19
N GLU A 47 0.58 14.90 8.09
CA GLU A 47 0.30 15.61 9.32
C GLU A 47 1.15 16.86 9.35
N LYS A 48 0.52 18.05 9.45
CA LYS A 48 1.25 19.32 9.47
C LYS A 48 2.24 19.43 8.29
N GLU A 49 1.76 19.05 7.10
CA GLU A 49 2.54 19.09 5.85
C GLU A 49 3.67 18.07 5.77
N GLU A 50 3.87 17.25 6.78
CA GLU A 50 4.84 16.18 6.76
C GLU A 50 4.20 14.88 6.31
N VAL A 51 4.84 14.16 5.37
CA VAL A 51 4.35 12.85 4.91
C VAL A 51 4.61 11.81 6.00
N VAL A 52 3.55 11.16 6.45
CA VAL A 52 3.64 10.13 7.50
C VAL A 52 3.32 8.73 6.97
N GLY A 53 2.85 8.63 5.74
CA GLY A 53 2.60 7.34 5.11
C GLY A 53 2.17 7.50 3.67
N PHE A 54 2.24 6.41 2.91
CA PHE A 54 1.75 6.39 1.54
C PHE A 54 1.34 4.98 1.15
N ALA A 55 0.54 4.88 0.10
CA ALA A 55 0.07 3.60 -0.41
C ALA A 55 -0.30 3.72 -1.88
N GLY A 56 -0.24 2.61 -2.59
CA GLY A 56 -0.56 2.61 -4.00
C GLY A 56 -1.15 1.30 -4.49
N ILE A 57 -1.95 1.41 -5.52
CA ILE A 57 -2.57 0.27 -6.20
C ILE A 57 -2.31 0.33 -7.70
N SER A 58 -2.32 -0.84 -8.32
CA SER A 58 -2.42 -0.99 -9.77
C SER A 58 -3.81 -1.49 -10.10
N VAL A 59 -4.37 -1.02 -11.21
CA VAL A 59 -5.70 -1.43 -11.67
C VAL A 59 -5.57 -2.08 -13.04
N CYS A 60 -6.14 -3.27 -13.17
CA CYS A 60 -6.21 -3.99 -14.43
C CYS A 60 -7.65 -4.43 -14.63
N ILE A 61 -8.32 -3.86 -15.63
CA ILE A 61 -9.75 -4.10 -15.93
C ILE A 61 -10.60 -3.75 -14.70
N ASP A 62 -11.09 -4.73 -13.95
CA ASP A 62 -11.93 -4.52 -12.77
C ASP A 62 -11.28 -5.05 -11.48
N GLU A 63 -9.96 -5.22 -11.51
CA GLU A 63 -9.21 -5.74 -10.37
C GLU A 63 -8.14 -4.76 -9.93
N ALA A 64 -8.03 -4.54 -8.63
CA ALA A 64 -6.94 -3.78 -8.03
C ALA A 64 -5.96 -4.71 -7.32
N THR A 65 -4.69 -4.33 -7.35
CA THR A 65 -3.63 -4.99 -6.60
C THR A 65 -2.92 -3.95 -5.75
N LEU A 66 -2.71 -4.25 -4.48
CA LEU A 66 -1.94 -3.39 -3.60
C LEU A 66 -0.46 -3.50 -3.97
N ASN A 67 0.14 -2.39 -4.38
CA ASN A 67 1.56 -2.35 -4.72
C ASN A 67 2.42 -2.08 -3.50
N ASN A 68 1.95 -1.17 -2.64
CA ASN A 68 2.74 -0.70 -1.52
C ASN A 68 1.84 -0.03 -0.49
N ILE A 69 2.14 -0.23 0.79
CA ILE A 69 1.53 0.51 1.89
C ILE A 69 2.59 0.65 2.99
N VAL A 70 2.96 1.87 3.29
CA VAL A 70 4.08 2.15 4.19
C VAL A 70 3.73 3.30 5.11
N VAL A 71 4.01 3.11 6.38
CA VAL A 71 3.86 4.15 7.40
C VAL A 71 5.24 4.50 7.93
N LYS A 72 5.49 5.80 8.09
CA LYS A 72 6.74 6.29 8.68
C LYS A 72 7.00 5.57 10.01
N LYS A 73 8.25 5.10 10.20
CA LYS A 73 8.60 4.29 11.37
C LYS A 73 8.16 4.91 12.70
N THR A 74 8.36 6.21 12.85
CA THR A 74 8.01 6.92 14.08
C THR A 74 6.52 7.16 14.26
N CYS A 75 5.72 6.87 13.23
CA CYS A 75 4.27 7.11 13.23
C CYS A 75 3.45 5.82 13.28
N ARG A 76 4.10 4.66 13.40
CA ARG A 76 3.43 3.36 13.44
C ARG A 76 2.64 3.19 14.73
N GLY A 77 1.61 2.33 14.67
CA GLY A 77 0.75 2.06 15.82
C GLY A 77 -0.32 3.12 16.06
N ARG A 78 -0.55 4.04 15.13
CA ARG A 78 -1.51 5.14 15.26
C ARG A 78 -2.72 5.00 14.31
N GLY A 79 -2.82 3.88 13.61
CA GLY A 79 -3.94 3.64 12.70
C GLY A 79 -3.79 4.26 11.31
N ILE A 80 -2.63 4.80 10.96
CA ILE A 80 -2.42 5.44 9.66
C ILE A 80 -2.53 4.44 8.52
N GLY A 81 -1.96 3.24 8.68
CA GLY A 81 -2.08 2.18 7.69
C GLY A 81 -3.52 1.81 7.41
N GLY A 82 -4.36 1.73 8.44
CA GLY A 82 -5.78 1.46 8.30
C GLY A 82 -6.51 2.55 7.54
N GLU A 83 -6.19 3.81 7.80
CA GLU A 83 -6.82 4.94 7.09
C GLU A 83 -6.39 4.99 5.63
N LEU A 84 -5.12 4.68 5.33
CA LEU A 84 -4.65 4.56 3.96
C LEU A 84 -5.37 3.44 3.23
N LEU A 85 -5.49 2.28 3.87
CA LEU A 85 -6.18 1.13 3.27
C LEU A 85 -7.64 1.45 3.00
N GLU A 86 -8.32 2.06 3.96
CA GLU A 86 -9.73 2.47 3.80
C GLU A 86 -9.89 3.42 2.62
N SER A 87 -8.98 4.38 2.48
CA SER A 87 -9.00 5.32 1.35
C SER A 87 -8.81 4.61 0.01
N LEU A 88 -7.93 3.60 -0.04
CA LEU A 88 -7.76 2.81 -1.26
C LEU A 88 -9.00 1.99 -1.58
N ILE A 89 -9.65 1.42 -0.56
CA ILE A 89 -10.90 0.68 -0.75
C ILE A 89 -11.98 1.61 -1.31
N ASP A 90 -12.07 2.84 -0.81
CA ASP A 90 -13.02 3.83 -1.32
C ASP A 90 -12.74 4.17 -2.79
N ILE A 91 -11.48 4.29 -3.17
CA ILE A 91 -11.10 4.51 -4.57
C ILE A 91 -11.53 3.33 -5.43
N CYS A 92 -11.29 2.10 -4.97
CA CYS A 92 -11.72 0.90 -5.68
C CYS A 92 -13.25 0.87 -5.85
N SER A 93 -13.99 1.26 -4.82
CA SER A 93 -15.45 1.34 -4.88
C SER A 93 -15.91 2.36 -5.90
N ASP A 94 -15.31 3.54 -5.90
CA ASP A 94 -15.65 4.61 -6.84
C ASP A 94 -15.36 4.21 -8.30
N LEU A 95 -14.35 3.37 -8.52
CA LEU A 95 -14.02 2.86 -9.83
C LEU A 95 -14.82 1.61 -10.22
N ASN A 96 -15.71 1.15 -9.37
CA ASN A 96 -16.52 -0.05 -9.57
C ASN A 96 -15.68 -1.31 -9.79
N LEU A 97 -14.56 -1.43 -9.09
CA LEU A 97 -13.71 -2.61 -9.17
C LEU A 97 -14.34 -3.76 -8.42
N LYS A 98 -14.11 -4.99 -8.88
CA LYS A 98 -14.70 -6.20 -8.30
C LYS A 98 -13.85 -6.82 -7.22
N THR A 99 -12.53 -6.73 -7.36
CA THR A 99 -11.61 -7.36 -6.41
C THR A 99 -10.46 -6.43 -6.06
N PHE A 100 -9.96 -6.60 -4.84
CA PHE A 100 -8.75 -5.93 -4.37
C PHE A 100 -7.87 -6.99 -3.73
N THR A 101 -6.73 -7.27 -4.35
CA THR A 101 -5.83 -8.34 -3.93
C THR A 101 -4.51 -7.78 -3.42
N LEU A 102 -3.93 -8.47 -2.46
CA LEU A 102 -2.61 -8.12 -1.92
C LEU A 102 -1.84 -9.38 -1.54
N GLU A 103 -0.52 -9.21 -1.37
CA GLU A 103 0.33 -10.24 -0.79
C GLU A 103 0.91 -9.69 0.50
N VAL A 104 0.97 -10.53 1.52
CA VAL A 104 1.53 -10.16 2.82
C VAL A 104 2.37 -11.31 3.35
N ASN A 105 3.55 -10.97 3.89
CA ASN A 105 4.43 -11.95 4.51
C ASN A 105 3.68 -12.72 5.59
N THR A 106 3.79 -14.05 5.57
CA THR A 106 3.07 -14.94 6.52
C THR A 106 3.41 -14.66 7.98
N THR A 107 4.53 -14.00 8.24
CA THR A 107 4.97 -13.65 9.61
C THR A 107 4.51 -12.25 10.04
N ASN A 108 3.95 -11.46 9.13
CA ASN A 108 3.52 -10.10 9.43
C ASN A 108 2.11 -10.09 10.03
N GLU A 109 1.99 -10.51 11.28
CA GLU A 109 0.71 -10.64 11.95
C GLU A 109 -0.08 -9.33 12.07
N PRO A 110 0.53 -8.19 12.40
CA PRO A 110 -0.23 -6.93 12.48
C PRO A 110 -0.89 -6.58 11.14
N ALA A 111 -0.19 -6.75 10.03
CA ALA A 111 -0.75 -6.45 8.71
C ALA A 111 -1.86 -7.44 8.36
N ILE A 112 -1.67 -8.73 8.64
CA ILE A 112 -2.68 -9.75 8.38
C ILE A 112 -3.97 -9.43 9.14
N ARG A 113 -3.87 -9.05 10.41
CA ARG A 113 -5.03 -8.66 11.21
C ARG A 113 -5.73 -7.45 10.62
N LEU A 114 -4.96 -6.47 10.17
CA LEU A 114 -5.51 -5.27 9.55
C LEU A 114 -6.31 -5.62 8.30
N TYR A 115 -5.72 -6.43 7.42
CA TYR A 115 -6.39 -6.83 6.18
C TYR A 115 -7.67 -7.62 6.44
N LYS A 116 -7.62 -8.56 7.39
CA LYS A 116 -8.81 -9.32 7.79
C LYS A 116 -9.92 -8.41 8.32
N LYS A 117 -9.55 -7.41 9.10
CA LYS A 117 -10.48 -6.42 9.64
C LYS A 117 -11.24 -5.71 8.53
N PHE A 118 -10.59 -5.43 7.41
CA PHE A 118 -11.20 -4.76 6.27
C PHE A 118 -11.87 -5.73 5.27
N GLY A 119 -11.97 -7.01 5.62
CA GLY A 119 -12.72 -7.98 4.81
C GLY A 119 -11.90 -8.75 3.79
N PHE A 120 -10.58 -8.65 3.84
CA PHE A 120 -9.71 -9.47 2.99
C PHE A 120 -9.69 -10.90 3.50
N LYS A 121 -9.77 -11.86 2.57
CA LYS A 121 -9.75 -13.28 2.87
C LYS A 121 -8.49 -13.92 2.32
N ASN A 122 -7.91 -14.83 3.09
CA ASN A 122 -6.73 -15.57 2.64
C ASN A 122 -7.16 -16.63 1.63
N LEU A 123 -6.68 -16.53 0.40
CA LEU A 123 -7.01 -17.46 -0.67
C LEU A 123 -5.87 -18.43 -0.98
N GLY A 124 -4.70 -18.25 -0.42
CA GLY A 124 -3.58 -19.13 -0.70
C GLY A 124 -2.27 -18.60 -0.20
N VAL A 125 -1.22 -19.34 -0.52
CA VAL A 125 0.16 -19.03 -0.14
C VAL A 125 1.01 -19.01 -1.38
N ARG A 126 1.78 -17.94 -1.55
CA ARG A 126 2.80 -17.86 -2.59
C ARG A 126 4.15 -18.17 -1.97
N LYS A 127 4.79 -19.23 -2.41
CA LYS A 127 6.11 -19.63 -1.91
C LYS A 127 7.21 -18.85 -2.60
N LYS A 128 8.22 -18.44 -1.84
CA LYS A 128 9.38 -17.72 -2.36
C LYS A 128 10.56 -18.68 -2.45
N TYR A 129 11.09 -18.86 -3.66
CA TYR A 129 12.15 -19.81 -3.93
C TYR A 129 13.55 -19.20 -3.99
N TYR A 130 13.64 -17.86 -4.13
CA TYR A 130 14.92 -17.18 -4.31
C TYR A 130 15.21 -16.27 -3.14
N ASN A 131 16.46 -16.21 -2.71
CA ASN A 131 17.00 -15.25 -1.75
C ASN A 131 16.13 -14.91 -0.54
N ASN A 132 14.89 -15.29 -0.56
CA ASN A 132 13.94 -14.99 0.48
C ASN A 132 13.21 -16.26 0.82
N THR A 133 13.31 -16.65 2.06
CA THR A 133 12.71 -17.84 2.59
C THR A 133 11.29 -17.60 3.10
N GLN A 134 10.80 -16.36 2.99
CA GLN A 134 9.49 -16.01 3.52
C GLN A 134 8.41 -16.24 2.47
N ASP A 135 7.35 -16.94 2.88
CA ASP A 135 6.15 -17.11 2.08
C ASP A 135 5.24 -15.90 2.26
N ALA A 136 4.31 -15.73 1.32
CA ALA A 136 3.30 -14.69 1.41
C ALA A 136 1.90 -15.28 1.30
N TYR A 137 0.97 -14.77 2.09
CA TYR A 137 -0.44 -15.03 1.88
C TYR A 137 -0.94 -14.15 0.74
N ILE A 138 -1.79 -14.73 -0.10
CA ILE A 138 -2.53 -13.99 -1.12
C ILE A 138 -3.91 -13.73 -0.54
N MET A 139 -4.23 -12.45 -0.31
CA MET A 139 -5.49 -12.07 0.31
C MET A 139 -6.30 -11.22 -0.64
N THR A 140 -7.60 -11.47 -0.70
CA THR A 140 -8.49 -10.76 -1.63
C THR A 140 -9.76 -10.30 -0.91
N LYS A 141 -10.14 -9.06 -1.22
CA LYS A 141 -11.43 -8.51 -0.82
C LYS A 141 -12.32 -8.47 -2.08
N TYR A 142 -13.51 -9.03 -1.96
CA TYR A 142 -14.49 -9.05 -3.04
C TYR A 142 -15.48 -7.90 -2.86
N ASP A 143 -16.33 -7.86 -2.05
CA ASP A 143 -17.44 -6.90 -1.89
C ASP A 143 -16.93 -5.48 -1.58
N ILE A 144 -16.38 -4.84 -2.58
CA ILE A 144 -15.80 -3.51 -2.43
C ILE A 144 -16.88 -2.42 -2.40
#